data_107df6a42d51a0a3747e5043461d8c12
#
_entry.id   107df6a42d51a0a3747e5043461d8c12
#
_cell.length_a   1.000
_cell.length_b   1.000
_cell.length_c   1.000
_cell.angle_alpha   90.00
_cell.angle_beta   90.00
_cell.angle_gamma   90.00
#
_symmetry.space_group_name_H-M   'P 1'
#
loop_
_entity.id
_entity.type
_entity.pdbx_description
1 polymer ?
#
loop_
_entity_poly.entity_id
_entity_poly.type
_entity_poly.pdbx_seq_one_letter_code
_entity_poly.pdbx_strand_id
1 'polypeptide(L)'
;VFMPFGVLEGFPHLTRKSDKLRELRALGFQPCKYLVTKQKLTLENVEAGIYQLRQYATDKDIPIDGIVVSFNDIAYAQSCGRTGHHYKDGLAYKFEDDLHESLLQYIEWTPGRTGEIAPVAVFTPVEIDGCEVSRASLHNLSFIEDLELMAGNRILVSKRNMIIPHAVSYTHL
;
A
#
# COMPACT_ATOMS: atom_id res chain seq x y z
N VAL A 1 -15.50 -9.27 -0.38
CA VAL A 1 -14.97 -10.48 0.30
C VAL A 1 -14.34 -10.05 1.62
N PHE A 2 -14.62 -10.76 2.73
CA PHE A 2 -13.99 -10.50 4.03
C PHE A 2 -12.86 -11.51 4.27
N MET A 3 -11.64 -11.02 4.37
CA MET A 3 -10.45 -11.84 4.62
C MET A 3 -9.75 -11.35 5.91
N PRO A 4 -9.95 -12.02 7.05
CA PRO A 4 -9.27 -11.65 8.29
C PRO A 4 -7.76 -11.92 8.18
N PHE A 5 -6.96 -10.96 8.63
CA PHE A 5 -5.49 -11.06 8.65
C PHE A 5 -4.92 -11.20 10.06
N GLY A 6 -5.77 -11.13 11.09
CA GLY A 6 -5.37 -11.25 12.48
C GLY A 6 -6.55 -11.48 13.40
N VAL A 7 -6.25 -11.84 14.63
CA VAL A 7 -7.23 -12.01 15.72
C VAL A 7 -6.79 -11.10 16.88
N LEU A 8 -7.60 -10.10 17.17
CA LEU A 8 -7.35 -9.17 18.27
C LEU A 8 -7.56 -9.83 19.62
N GLU A 9 -8.71 -10.49 19.80
CA GLU A 9 -9.09 -11.20 21.01
C GLU A 9 -9.61 -12.59 20.68
N GLY A 10 -9.43 -13.54 21.58
CA GLY A 10 -9.84 -14.94 21.41
C GLY A 10 -8.64 -15.89 21.32
N PHE A 11 -8.96 -17.16 21.46
CA PHE A 11 -8.00 -18.27 21.45
C PHE A 11 -6.81 -18.08 22.41
N PRO A 12 -7.07 -17.88 23.74
CA PRO A 12 -6.01 -17.53 24.71
C PRO A 12 -4.96 -18.64 24.89
N HIS A 13 -5.30 -19.87 24.52
CA HIS A 13 -4.41 -21.03 24.58
C HIS A 13 -3.42 -21.09 23.39
N LEU A 14 -3.60 -20.28 22.35
CA LEU A 14 -2.72 -20.26 21.18
C LEU A 14 -1.67 -19.16 21.31
N THR A 15 -0.41 -19.57 21.13
CA THR A 15 0.75 -18.68 21.29
C THR A 15 1.28 -18.13 19.97
N ARG A 16 0.76 -18.60 18.83
CA ARG A 16 1.20 -18.19 17.49
C ARG A 16 0.08 -17.55 16.68
N LYS A 17 0.39 -16.49 15.95
CA LYS A 17 -0.56 -15.84 15.04
C LYS A 17 -1.07 -16.78 13.95
N SER A 18 -0.18 -17.60 13.36
CA SER A 18 -0.54 -18.58 12.34
C SER A 18 -1.53 -19.63 12.85
N ASP A 19 -1.45 -20.00 14.12
CA ASP A 19 -2.37 -20.99 14.71
C ASP A 19 -3.76 -20.39 14.88
N LYS A 20 -3.84 -19.11 15.33
CA LYS A 20 -5.11 -18.38 15.40
C LYS A 20 -5.78 -18.23 14.03
N LEU A 21 -5.00 -17.96 12.96
CA LEU A 21 -5.54 -17.90 11.60
C LEU A 21 -6.03 -19.27 11.10
N ARG A 22 -5.39 -20.36 11.55
CA ARG A 22 -5.83 -21.72 11.24
C ARG A 22 -7.16 -22.05 11.91
N GLU A 23 -7.35 -21.64 13.17
CA GLU A 23 -8.63 -21.79 13.87
C GLU A 23 -9.74 -20.97 13.19
N LEU A 24 -9.46 -19.74 12.74
CA LEU A 24 -10.45 -18.99 11.95
C LEU A 24 -10.88 -19.75 10.70
N ARG A 25 -9.94 -20.44 10.05
CA ARG A 25 -10.28 -21.27 8.87
C ARG A 25 -11.16 -22.46 9.25
N ALA A 26 -10.91 -23.09 10.38
CA ALA A 26 -11.75 -24.18 10.89
C ALA A 26 -13.16 -23.71 11.22
N LEU A 27 -13.33 -22.44 11.60
CA LEU A 27 -14.63 -21.79 11.81
C LEU A 27 -15.32 -21.32 10.52
N GLY A 28 -14.76 -21.58 9.34
CA GLY A 28 -15.34 -21.24 8.05
C GLY A 28 -14.93 -19.88 7.48
N PHE A 29 -14.08 -19.11 8.18
CA PHE A 29 -13.52 -17.87 7.61
C PHE A 29 -12.44 -18.19 6.57
N GLN A 30 -12.20 -17.25 5.67
CA GLN A 30 -11.10 -17.31 4.71
C GLN A 30 -10.02 -16.29 5.09
N PRO A 31 -9.06 -16.63 5.96
CA PRO A 31 -7.98 -15.73 6.30
C PRO A 31 -7.11 -15.41 5.08
N CYS A 32 -6.51 -14.22 5.08
CA CYS A 32 -5.55 -13.86 4.06
C CYS A 32 -4.44 -14.92 3.94
N LYS A 33 -3.87 -15.06 2.74
CA LYS A 33 -2.75 -15.98 2.53
C LYS A 33 -1.53 -15.51 3.32
N TYR A 34 -0.89 -16.45 3.99
CA TYR A 34 0.35 -16.20 4.73
C TYR A 34 1.33 -17.36 4.54
N LEU A 35 2.59 -17.06 4.75
CA LEU A 35 3.69 -18.03 4.81
C LEU A 35 4.30 -17.99 6.21
N VAL A 36 4.76 -19.15 6.69
CA VAL A 36 5.48 -19.26 7.96
C VAL A 36 6.84 -19.87 7.69
N THR A 37 7.90 -19.17 8.04
CA THR A 37 9.26 -19.70 8.02
C THR A 37 9.77 -19.96 9.43
N LYS A 38 10.51 -21.05 9.60
CA LYS A 38 11.29 -21.37 10.79
C LYS A 38 12.79 -21.13 10.56
N GLN A 39 13.16 -20.84 9.33
CA GLN A 39 14.55 -20.58 8.95
C GLN A 39 14.95 -19.16 9.33
N LYS A 40 16.26 -18.93 9.44
CA LYS A 40 16.80 -17.58 9.57
C LYS A 40 16.35 -16.73 8.38
N LEU A 41 15.84 -15.55 8.64
CA LEU A 41 15.46 -14.61 7.59
C LEU A 41 16.74 -14.12 6.89
N THR A 42 16.83 -14.42 5.60
CA THR A 42 17.79 -13.86 4.67
C THR A 42 17.03 -13.03 3.64
N LEU A 43 17.71 -12.10 2.98
CA LEU A 43 17.08 -11.30 1.92
C LEU A 43 16.45 -12.23 0.86
N GLU A 44 17.19 -13.23 0.41
CA GLU A 44 16.75 -14.19 -0.60
C GLU A 44 15.45 -14.92 -0.23
N ASN A 45 15.33 -15.45 1.00
CA ASN A 45 14.12 -16.19 1.38
C ASN A 45 12.92 -15.27 1.69
N VAL A 46 13.17 -14.01 2.07
CA VAL A 46 12.13 -12.99 2.18
C VAL A 46 11.60 -12.61 0.81
N GLU A 47 12.48 -12.32 -0.15
CA GLU A 47 12.11 -12.00 -1.54
C GLU A 47 11.33 -13.15 -2.20
N ALA A 48 11.78 -14.39 -2.03
CA ALA A 48 11.06 -15.56 -2.51
C ALA A 48 9.65 -15.67 -1.90
N GLY A 49 9.51 -15.39 -0.61
CA GLY A 49 8.20 -15.35 0.06
C GLY A 49 7.29 -14.23 -0.46
N ILE A 50 7.83 -13.04 -0.68
CA ILE A 50 7.13 -11.90 -1.26
C ILE A 50 6.63 -12.25 -2.66
N TYR A 51 7.51 -12.79 -3.50
CA TYR A 51 7.16 -13.22 -4.86
C TYR A 51 6.02 -14.25 -4.85
N GLN A 52 6.13 -15.27 -4.00
CA GLN A 52 5.09 -16.32 -3.89
C GLN A 52 3.73 -15.76 -3.47
N LEU A 53 3.70 -14.83 -2.52
CA LEU A 53 2.44 -14.21 -2.08
C LEU A 53 1.87 -13.28 -3.15
N ARG A 54 2.71 -12.54 -3.87
CA ARG A 54 2.30 -11.68 -4.99
C ARG A 54 1.68 -12.51 -6.12
N GLN A 55 2.32 -13.61 -6.51
CA GLN A 55 1.78 -14.53 -7.53
C GLN A 55 0.42 -15.10 -7.11
N TYR A 56 0.30 -15.54 -5.86
CA TYR A 56 -0.97 -16.03 -5.34
C TYR A 56 -2.07 -14.97 -5.41
N ALA A 57 -1.77 -13.71 -5.08
CA ALA A 57 -2.71 -12.62 -5.13
C ALA A 57 -3.16 -12.34 -6.58
N THR A 58 -2.22 -12.30 -7.53
CA THR A 58 -2.48 -12.15 -8.96
C THR A 58 -3.36 -13.28 -9.50
N ASP A 59 -3.03 -14.55 -9.20
CA ASP A 59 -3.79 -15.72 -9.65
C ASP A 59 -5.23 -15.76 -9.12
N LYS A 60 -5.49 -15.07 -8.01
CA LYS A 60 -6.80 -15.01 -7.35
C LYS A 60 -7.52 -13.68 -7.56
N ASP A 61 -6.94 -12.79 -8.35
CA ASP A 61 -7.47 -11.43 -8.57
C ASP A 61 -7.73 -10.69 -7.24
N ILE A 62 -6.76 -10.80 -6.32
CA ILE A 62 -6.81 -10.12 -5.01
C ILE A 62 -5.90 -8.89 -5.09
N PRO A 63 -6.45 -7.68 -5.02
CA PRO A 63 -5.63 -6.47 -5.02
C PRO A 63 -4.83 -6.37 -3.72
N ILE A 64 -3.51 -6.20 -3.83
CA ILE A 64 -2.60 -5.99 -2.70
C ILE A 64 -1.64 -4.85 -3.01
N ASP A 65 -1.37 -3.99 -2.02
CA ASP A 65 -0.44 -2.86 -2.12
C ASP A 65 0.91 -3.14 -1.44
N GLY A 66 1.03 -4.30 -0.81
CA GLY A 66 2.23 -4.71 -0.12
C GLY A 66 2.05 -5.97 0.71
N ILE A 67 3.10 -6.33 1.43
CA ILE A 67 3.15 -7.53 2.28
C ILE A 67 3.71 -7.14 3.65
N VAL A 68 3.14 -7.71 4.71
CA VAL A 68 3.62 -7.51 6.07
C VAL A 68 4.39 -8.75 6.53
N VAL A 69 5.64 -8.54 6.93
CA VAL A 69 6.48 -9.55 7.58
C VAL A 69 6.45 -9.29 9.08
N SER A 70 5.96 -10.25 9.87
CA SER A 70 5.83 -10.07 11.31
C SER A 70 6.23 -11.30 12.09
N PHE A 71 6.56 -11.11 13.37
CA PHE A 71 6.82 -12.23 14.27
C PHE A 71 5.56 -13.06 14.48
N ASN A 72 5.72 -14.39 14.38
CA ASN A 72 4.63 -15.33 14.55
C ASN A 72 4.31 -15.61 16.03
N ASP A 73 5.32 -15.55 16.92
CA ASP A 73 5.13 -15.69 18.36
C ASP A 73 4.46 -14.45 18.94
N ILE A 74 3.32 -14.64 19.61
CA ILE A 74 2.49 -13.54 20.10
C ILE A 74 3.13 -12.83 21.29
N ALA A 75 3.72 -13.58 22.23
CA ALA A 75 4.33 -13.00 23.42
C ALA A 75 5.56 -12.15 23.04
N TYR A 76 6.38 -12.67 22.11
CA TYR A 76 7.50 -11.92 21.57
C TYR A 76 7.05 -10.67 20.80
N ALA A 77 6.05 -10.80 19.95
CA ALA A 77 5.49 -9.66 19.21
C ALA A 77 5.00 -8.54 20.14
N GLN A 78 4.35 -8.91 21.25
CA GLN A 78 3.91 -7.95 22.26
C GLN A 78 5.09 -7.31 23.02
N SER A 79 6.16 -8.04 23.26
CA SER A 79 7.37 -7.53 23.93
C SER A 79 8.14 -6.49 23.10
N CYS A 80 7.98 -6.47 21.79
CA CYS A 80 8.56 -5.45 20.89
C CYS A 80 7.99 -4.03 21.11
N GLY A 81 6.96 -3.91 21.93
CA GLY A 81 6.29 -2.66 22.23
C GLY A 81 5.17 -2.32 21.25
N ARG A 82 4.52 -1.18 21.51
CA ARG A 82 3.36 -0.72 20.76
C ARG A 82 3.49 0.74 20.38
N THR A 83 3.03 1.11 19.20
CA THR A 83 2.66 2.48 18.84
C THR A 83 1.20 2.72 19.28
N GLY A 84 0.63 3.90 19.06
CA GLY A 84 -0.76 4.17 19.44
C GLY A 84 -1.77 3.13 18.97
N HIS A 85 -1.56 2.54 17.81
CA HIS A 85 -2.54 1.61 17.18
C HIS A 85 -1.98 0.23 16.81
N HIS A 86 -0.66 0.05 16.70
CA HIS A 86 -0.06 -1.19 16.21
C HIS A 86 1.12 -1.65 17.09
N TYR A 87 1.33 -2.96 17.17
CA TYR A 87 2.55 -3.53 17.74
C TYR A 87 3.74 -3.29 16.79
N LYS A 88 4.94 -3.06 17.37
CA LYS A 88 6.20 -2.93 16.62
C LYS A 88 6.78 -4.32 16.26
N ASP A 89 5.95 -5.21 15.80
CA ASP A 89 6.21 -6.62 15.66
C ASP A 89 6.43 -7.07 14.21
N GLY A 90 6.57 -6.12 13.30
CA GLY A 90 6.76 -6.41 11.90
C GLY A 90 7.11 -5.20 11.05
N LEU A 91 7.41 -5.48 9.81
CA LEU A 91 7.73 -4.51 8.77
C LEU A 91 6.76 -4.67 7.60
N ALA A 92 6.27 -3.57 7.08
CA ALA A 92 5.50 -3.53 5.86
C ALA A 92 6.45 -3.33 4.66
N TYR A 93 6.41 -4.25 3.72
CA TYR A 93 7.02 -4.10 2.41
C TYR A 93 5.95 -3.60 1.45
N LYS A 94 6.09 -2.38 0.99
CA LYS A 94 5.20 -1.78 -0.01
C LYS A 94 5.73 -2.07 -1.40
N PHE A 95 4.85 -2.45 -2.31
CA PHE A 95 5.21 -2.51 -3.73
C PHE A 95 5.43 -1.10 -4.26
N GLU A 96 6.30 -0.98 -5.25
CA GLU A 96 6.40 0.24 -6.03
C GLU A 96 5.11 0.40 -6.84
N ASP A 97 4.57 1.61 -6.84
CA ASP A 97 3.43 1.95 -7.67
C ASP A 97 3.85 1.94 -9.14
N ASP A 98 3.01 1.42 -10.01
CA ASP A 98 3.20 1.57 -11.45
C ASP A 98 3.07 3.05 -11.81
N LEU A 99 4.10 3.55 -12.52
CA LEU A 99 4.15 4.95 -12.96
C LEU A 99 3.68 5.04 -14.40
N HIS A 100 2.71 5.92 -14.64
CA HIS A 100 2.14 6.16 -15.97
C HIS A 100 2.52 7.57 -16.43
N GLU A 101 3.13 7.65 -17.62
CA GLU A 101 3.51 8.93 -18.20
C GLU A 101 2.28 9.65 -18.75
N SER A 102 2.17 10.96 -18.45
CA SER A 102 1.13 11.83 -18.95
C SER A 102 1.65 13.26 -19.18
N LEU A 103 0.83 14.09 -19.79
CA LEU A 103 1.14 15.50 -20.07
C LEU A 103 0.28 16.42 -19.19
N LEU A 104 0.92 17.23 -18.37
CA LEU A 104 0.23 18.25 -17.54
C LEU A 104 -0.40 19.31 -18.44
N GLN A 105 -1.71 19.43 -18.37
CA GLN A 105 -2.46 20.43 -19.15
C GLN A 105 -2.52 21.78 -18.42
N TYR A 106 -2.95 21.76 -17.17
CA TYR A 106 -3.00 22.93 -16.29
C TYR A 106 -3.15 22.51 -14.83
N ILE A 107 -2.96 23.46 -13.93
CA ILE A 107 -3.20 23.31 -12.49
C ILE A 107 -4.50 24.03 -12.16
N GLU A 108 -5.44 23.29 -11.60
CA GLU A 108 -6.70 23.83 -11.10
C GLU A 108 -6.57 24.17 -9.61
N TRP A 109 -7.07 25.32 -9.24
CA TRP A 109 -7.06 25.81 -7.86
C TRP A 109 -8.48 25.77 -7.30
N THR A 110 -8.75 24.81 -6.44
CA THR A 110 -10.10 24.59 -5.90
C THR A 110 -10.12 24.94 -4.42
N PRO A 111 -11.00 25.88 -3.99
CA PRO A 111 -11.19 26.15 -2.58
C PRO A 111 -11.90 24.97 -1.90
N GLY A 112 -11.31 24.46 -0.84
CA GLY A 112 -11.92 23.46 0.02
C GLY A 112 -13.01 24.06 0.92
N ARG A 113 -13.74 23.19 1.62
CA ARG A 113 -14.82 23.60 2.56
C ARG A 113 -14.29 24.49 3.69
N THR A 114 -13.04 24.38 4.06
CA THR A 114 -12.37 25.17 5.11
C THR A 114 -11.81 26.50 4.59
N GLY A 115 -11.93 26.80 3.30
CA GLY A 115 -11.31 27.96 2.65
C GLY A 115 -9.87 27.73 2.23
N GLU A 116 -9.29 26.58 2.51
CA GLU A 116 -7.97 26.18 2.07
C GLU A 116 -7.98 25.87 0.57
N ILE A 117 -7.02 26.41 -0.18
CA ILE A 117 -6.92 26.19 -1.62
C ILE A 117 -6.03 24.97 -1.88
N ALA A 118 -6.60 23.94 -2.46
CA ALA A 118 -5.88 22.73 -2.85
C ALA A 118 -5.60 22.74 -4.36
N PRO A 119 -4.32 22.65 -4.77
CA PRO A 119 -3.97 22.54 -6.18
C PRO A 119 -4.21 21.10 -6.68
N VAL A 120 -4.76 21.01 -7.88
CA VAL A 120 -5.05 19.73 -8.57
C VAL A 120 -4.42 19.79 -9.96
N ALA A 121 -3.55 18.84 -10.28
CA ALA A 121 -3.06 18.65 -11.63
C ALA A 121 -4.17 18.10 -12.52
N VAL A 122 -4.39 18.73 -13.66
CA VAL A 122 -5.23 18.21 -14.75
C VAL A 122 -4.30 17.85 -15.91
N PHE A 123 -4.38 16.60 -16.36
CA PHE A 123 -3.45 16.01 -17.32
C PHE A 123 -4.17 15.15 -18.36
N THR A 124 -3.46 14.78 -19.42
CA THR A 124 -4.00 13.87 -20.42
C THR A 124 -4.42 12.55 -19.74
N PRO A 125 -5.66 12.08 -19.97
CA PRO A 125 -6.15 10.87 -19.31
C PRO A 125 -5.22 9.67 -19.51
N VAL A 126 -4.98 8.92 -18.45
CA VAL A 126 -4.24 7.66 -18.45
C VAL A 126 -5.07 6.58 -17.78
N GLU A 127 -4.95 5.35 -18.25
CA GLU A 127 -5.59 4.21 -17.64
C GLU A 127 -4.70 3.66 -16.51
N ILE A 128 -5.23 3.61 -15.29
CA ILE A 128 -4.57 3.07 -14.12
C ILE A 128 -5.53 2.07 -13.45
N ASP A 129 -5.15 0.80 -13.39
CA ASP A 129 -5.95 -0.28 -12.80
C ASP A 129 -7.40 -0.35 -13.36
N GLY A 130 -7.55 -0.21 -14.67
CA GLY A 130 -8.86 -0.25 -15.33
C GLY A 130 -9.73 0.99 -15.11
N CYS A 131 -9.18 2.06 -14.56
CA CYS A 131 -9.85 3.34 -14.37
C CYS A 131 -9.13 4.43 -15.18
N GLU A 132 -9.90 5.27 -15.90
CA GLU A 132 -9.36 6.45 -16.54
C GLU A 132 -9.15 7.56 -15.50
N VAL A 133 -7.92 8.03 -15.37
CA VAL A 133 -7.51 9.05 -14.41
C VAL A 133 -6.96 10.25 -15.18
N SER A 134 -7.47 11.45 -14.90
CA SER A 134 -7.04 12.70 -15.53
C SER A 134 -6.76 13.83 -14.53
N ARG A 135 -6.87 13.53 -13.23
CA ARG A 135 -6.72 14.50 -12.15
C ARG A 135 -5.97 13.89 -10.97
N ALA A 136 -5.02 14.63 -10.39
CA ALA A 136 -4.29 14.22 -9.20
C ALA A 136 -4.05 15.40 -8.26
N SER A 137 -4.05 15.14 -6.95
CA SER A 137 -3.71 16.17 -5.97
C SER A 137 -2.23 16.54 -6.05
N LEU A 138 -1.94 17.82 -5.98
CA LEU A 138 -0.59 18.36 -5.83
C LEU A 138 -0.27 18.78 -4.39
N HIS A 139 -1.14 18.47 -3.45
CA HIS A 139 -1.03 18.71 -2.03
C HIS A 139 -0.95 20.20 -1.65
N ASN A 140 0.11 20.90 -2.04
CA ASN A 140 0.36 22.29 -1.68
C ASN A 140 1.23 23.00 -2.73
N LEU A 141 1.42 24.32 -2.56
CA LEU A 141 2.21 25.16 -3.46
C LEU A 141 3.69 24.74 -3.49
N SER A 142 4.28 24.41 -2.34
CA SER A 142 5.70 24.02 -2.29
C SER A 142 5.98 22.79 -3.16
N PHE A 143 5.04 21.85 -3.24
CA PHE A 143 5.17 20.68 -4.11
C PHE A 143 5.24 21.05 -5.60
N ILE A 144 4.51 22.09 -6.01
CA ILE A 144 4.52 22.64 -7.38
C ILE A 144 5.84 23.34 -7.67
N GLU A 145 6.33 24.14 -6.71
CA GLU A 145 7.58 24.88 -6.81
C GLU A 145 8.78 23.94 -6.85
N ASP A 146 8.84 22.96 -5.95
CA ASP A 146 9.92 21.97 -5.86
C ASP A 146 10.07 21.13 -7.13
N LEU A 147 8.94 20.87 -7.81
CA LEU A 147 8.89 20.11 -9.04
C LEU A 147 8.87 20.99 -10.30
N GLU A 148 8.93 22.30 -10.15
CA GLU A 148 8.86 23.29 -11.26
C GLU A 148 7.74 22.99 -12.27
N LEU A 149 6.55 22.61 -11.75
CA LEU A 149 5.44 22.17 -12.58
C LEU A 149 4.83 23.28 -13.40
N MET A 150 4.83 23.10 -14.73
CA MET A 150 4.20 23.98 -15.70
C MET A 150 3.35 23.23 -16.71
N ALA A 151 2.33 23.89 -17.26
CA ALA A 151 1.56 23.33 -18.35
C ALA A 151 2.49 22.87 -19.50
N GLY A 152 2.25 21.68 -20.03
CA GLY A 152 3.07 21.05 -21.05
C GLY A 152 4.21 20.17 -20.51
N ASN A 153 4.45 20.13 -19.20
CA ASN A 153 5.41 19.19 -18.65
C ASN A 153 4.94 17.74 -18.78
N ARG A 154 5.89 16.84 -19.02
CA ARG A 154 5.66 15.40 -18.82
C ARG A 154 5.66 15.11 -17.33
N ILE A 155 4.70 14.36 -16.88
CA ILE A 155 4.54 13.96 -15.49
C ILE A 155 4.38 12.45 -15.40
N LEU A 156 4.81 11.88 -14.29
CA LEU A 156 4.48 10.51 -13.92
C LEU A 156 3.34 10.53 -12.91
N VAL A 157 2.35 9.72 -13.17
CA VAL A 157 1.15 9.58 -12.31
C VAL A 157 1.11 8.18 -11.75
N SER A 158 0.93 8.05 -10.45
CA SER A 158 0.68 6.78 -9.78
C SER A 158 -0.60 6.85 -8.95
N LYS A 159 -1.16 5.70 -8.69
CA LYS A 159 -2.30 5.54 -7.78
C LYS A 159 -1.77 5.11 -6.41
N ARG A 160 -1.33 6.06 -5.62
CA ARG A 160 -0.76 5.79 -4.30
C ARG A 160 -1.78 5.08 -3.41
N ASN A 161 -1.40 3.92 -2.86
CA ASN A 161 -2.27 3.04 -2.07
C ASN A 161 -3.57 2.65 -2.80
N MET A 162 -3.55 2.61 -4.13
CA MET A 162 -4.67 2.25 -5.00
C MET A 162 -5.94 3.11 -4.83
N ILE A 163 -5.85 4.25 -4.15
CA ILE A 163 -7.02 5.08 -3.83
C ILE A 163 -6.90 6.51 -4.36
N ILE A 164 -5.72 7.13 -4.27
CA ILE A 164 -5.53 8.55 -4.63
C ILE A 164 -4.45 8.67 -5.70
N PRO A 165 -4.77 9.21 -6.90
CA PRO A 165 -3.77 9.54 -7.90
C PRO A 165 -2.76 10.54 -7.35
N HIS A 166 -1.49 10.32 -7.60
CA HIS A 166 -0.42 11.18 -7.16
C HIS A 166 0.45 11.58 -8.36
N ALA A 167 0.67 12.88 -8.54
CA ALA A 167 1.55 13.39 -9.59
C ALA A 167 3.00 13.42 -9.09
N VAL A 168 3.90 12.84 -9.87
CA VAL A 168 5.35 12.89 -9.65
C VAL A 168 5.98 13.47 -10.91
N SER A 169 6.78 14.51 -10.80
CA SER A 169 7.47 15.11 -11.94
C SER A 169 8.78 14.40 -12.22
N TYR A 170 9.04 14.19 -13.50
CA TYR A 170 10.37 13.94 -14.01
C TYR A 170 10.91 15.24 -14.59
N THR A 171 11.80 15.88 -13.88
CA THR A 171 12.62 16.93 -14.46
C THR A 171 13.99 16.33 -14.79
N HIS A 172 14.37 16.52 -16.03
CA HIS A 172 15.69 16.41 -16.64
C HIS A 172 16.15 14.98 -17.06
N LEU A 173 15.95 14.74 -18.32
CA LEU A 173 17.02 14.27 -19.20
C LEU A 173 17.51 15.45 -20.03
#